data_755ff8b179ac369d4beaa3f435617004
#
_entry.id   755ff8b179ac369d4beaa3f435617004
#
_cell.length_a   1.000
_cell.length_b   1.000
_cell.length_c   1.000
_cell.angle_alpha   90.00
_cell.angle_beta   90.00
_cell.angle_gamma   90.00
#
_symmetry.space_group_name_H-M   'P 1'
#
loop_
_entity.id
_entity.type
_entity.pdbx_description
1 polymer ?
#
loop_
_entity_poly.entity_id
_entity_poly.type
_entity_poly.pdbx_seq_one_letter_code
_entity_poly.pdbx_strand_id
1 'polypeptide(L)'
;MNKQSIISSRVLHSGWSTLEEYLVEIESDKLGKHQVVREIYDSGDGAAALLINQDSCKVILIKQYRLAAHLNGHHDGYLLEACAGLLDKNDPDSTIIKEIYEETGIVVEEANYIGKAYATPGAHKELIHLYIAFYTEQDKKGDGGGLKEEYEDIEVLELTFNEVINLYKNGKIQDSKTLTLIQYAMIESFIHMID
;
A
#
# COMPACT_ATOMS: atom_id res chain seq x y z
N MET A 1 22.22 -20.38 -17.74
CA MET A 1 20.87 -19.78 -17.65
C MET A 1 20.19 -20.33 -16.40
N ASN A 2 19.82 -19.46 -15.45
CA ASN A 2 19.20 -19.93 -14.21
C ASN A 2 17.81 -20.50 -14.49
N LYS A 3 17.48 -21.66 -13.91
CA LYS A 3 16.15 -22.27 -13.99
C LYS A 3 15.60 -22.46 -12.59
N GLN A 4 14.30 -22.21 -12.43
CA GLN A 4 13.57 -22.46 -11.20
C GLN A 4 12.33 -23.30 -11.54
N SER A 5 12.01 -24.25 -10.68
CA SER A 5 10.78 -25.04 -10.78
C SER A 5 10.21 -25.32 -9.39
N ILE A 6 8.90 -25.18 -9.27
CA ILE A 6 8.17 -25.61 -8.08
C ILE A 6 8.01 -27.13 -8.18
N ILE A 7 8.56 -27.85 -7.20
CA ILE A 7 8.49 -29.31 -7.12
C ILE A 7 7.19 -29.74 -6.44
N SER A 8 6.86 -29.08 -5.32
CA SER A 8 5.64 -29.34 -4.57
C SER A 8 5.28 -28.13 -3.73
N SER A 9 4.01 -28.06 -3.33
CA SER A 9 3.55 -27.12 -2.31
C SER A 9 2.61 -27.83 -1.33
N ARG A 10 2.49 -27.25 -0.13
CA ARG A 10 1.48 -27.64 0.85
C ARG A 10 1.02 -26.43 1.64
N VAL A 11 -0.26 -26.39 1.96
CA VAL A 11 -0.84 -25.38 2.84
C VAL A 11 -0.42 -25.69 4.28
N LEU A 12 0.20 -24.71 4.95
CA LEU A 12 0.54 -24.77 6.38
C LEU A 12 -0.59 -24.19 7.24
N HIS A 13 -1.23 -23.12 6.75
CA HIS A 13 -2.37 -22.47 7.40
C HIS A 13 -3.31 -21.88 6.35
N SER A 14 -4.61 -21.93 6.63
CA SER A 14 -5.66 -21.30 5.84
C SER A 14 -6.68 -20.67 6.78
N GLY A 15 -6.77 -19.35 6.75
CA GLY A 15 -7.67 -18.53 7.53
C GLY A 15 -8.11 -17.32 6.71
N TRP A 16 -8.00 -16.11 7.27
CA TRP A 16 -8.18 -14.85 6.53
C TRP A 16 -7.16 -14.74 5.37
N SER A 17 -5.97 -15.26 5.56
CA SER A 17 -4.91 -15.41 4.55
C SER A 17 -4.44 -16.86 4.52
N THR A 18 -3.57 -17.18 3.55
CA THR A 18 -2.90 -18.48 3.49
C THR A 18 -1.42 -18.36 3.77
N LEU A 19 -0.86 -19.41 4.40
CA LEU A 19 0.58 -19.65 4.48
C LEU A 19 0.86 -20.99 3.81
N GLU A 20 1.70 -20.98 2.78
CA GLU A 20 2.06 -22.15 2.01
C GLU A 20 3.57 -22.39 2.05
N GLU A 21 3.95 -23.66 2.16
CA GLU A 21 5.34 -24.10 1.99
C GLU A 21 5.54 -24.60 0.57
N TYR A 22 6.61 -24.14 -0.07
CA TYR A 22 7.02 -24.55 -1.41
C TYR A 22 8.39 -25.21 -1.37
N LEU A 23 8.53 -26.39 -1.97
CA LEU A 23 9.81 -26.95 -2.32
C LEU A 23 10.17 -26.50 -3.74
N VAL A 24 11.23 -25.71 -3.86
CA VAL A 24 11.67 -25.13 -5.13
C VAL A 24 13.04 -25.69 -5.49
N GLU A 25 13.18 -26.18 -6.71
CA GLU A 25 14.46 -26.54 -7.30
C GLU A 25 15.03 -25.35 -8.06
N ILE A 26 16.26 -24.99 -7.75
CA ILE A 26 16.99 -23.89 -8.38
C ILE A 26 18.25 -24.45 -9.00
N GLU A 27 18.47 -24.16 -10.27
CA GLU A 27 19.71 -24.46 -10.98
C GLU A 27 20.35 -23.14 -11.39
N SER A 28 21.61 -22.92 -10.96
CA SER A 28 22.37 -21.72 -11.30
C SER A 28 23.81 -22.07 -11.66
N ASP A 29 24.41 -21.25 -12.50
CA ASP A 29 25.81 -21.44 -12.94
C ASP A 29 26.80 -21.38 -11.75
N LYS A 30 26.43 -20.66 -10.67
CA LYS A 30 27.28 -20.47 -9.49
C LYS A 30 27.16 -21.60 -8.45
N LEU A 31 25.94 -22.06 -8.19
CA LEU A 31 25.64 -22.97 -7.08
C LEU A 31 25.25 -24.37 -7.54
N GLY A 32 25.16 -24.59 -8.87
CA GLY A 32 24.64 -25.83 -9.44
C GLY A 32 23.15 -26.02 -9.12
N LYS A 33 22.73 -27.28 -9.12
CA LYS A 33 21.35 -27.68 -8.86
C LYS A 33 21.17 -27.98 -7.37
N HIS A 34 20.19 -27.33 -6.73
CA HIS A 34 19.87 -27.51 -5.32
C HIS A 34 18.39 -27.26 -5.06
N GLN A 35 17.89 -27.72 -3.93
CA GLN A 35 16.51 -27.53 -3.50
C GLN A 35 16.46 -26.66 -2.26
N VAL A 36 15.45 -25.79 -2.20
CA VAL A 36 15.19 -24.89 -1.08
C VAL A 36 13.72 -24.91 -0.71
N VAL A 37 13.44 -24.77 0.57
CA VAL A 37 12.08 -24.60 1.09
C VAL A 37 11.84 -23.11 1.27
N ARG A 38 10.63 -22.65 0.91
CA ARG A 38 10.15 -21.29 1.13
C ARG A 38 8.74 -21.31 1.68
N GLU A 39 8.50 -20.48 2.67
CA GLU A 39 7.17 -20.20 3.18
C GLU A 39 6.69 -18.89 2.59
N ILE A 40 5.50 -18.91 1.98
CA ILE A 40 4.91 -17.76 1.30
C ILE A 40 3.57 -17.45 1.93
N TYR A 41 3.42 -16.22 2.39
CA TYR A 41 2.19 -15.65 2.89
C TYR A 41 1.42 -15.01 1.73
N ASP A 42 0.11 -15.23 1.66
CA ASP A 42 -0.78 -14.71 0.63
C ASP A 42 -2.03 -14.14 1.29
N SER A 43 -2.19 -12.82 1.26
CA SER A 43 -3.37 -12.08 1.72
C SER A 43 -4.17 -11.46 0.55
N GLY A 44 -3.78 -11.75 -0.68
CA GLY A 44 -4.28 -11.10 -1.88
C GLY A 44 -3.43 -9.90 -2.30
N ASP A 45 -3.78 -9.34 -3.45
CA ASP A 45 -3.16 -8.12 -3.98
C ASP A 45 -3.92 -6.88 -3.48
N GLY A 46 -3.32 -5.71 -3.57
CA GLY A 46 -3.89 -4.44 -3.12
C GLY A 46 -3.77 -3.32 -4.13
N ALA A 47 -4.49 -2.23 -3.86
CA ALA A 47 -4.33 -0.95 -4.54
C ALA A 47 -4.14 0.17 -3.52
N ALA A 48 -3.32 1.16 -3.85
CA ALA A 48 -3.08 2.32 -2.99
C ALA A 48 -3.02 3.62 -3.80
N ALA A 49 -3.55 4.71 -3.26
CA ALA A 49 -3.57 6.01 -3.90
C ALA A 49 -3.13 7.14 -2.96
N LEU A 50 -2.32 8.05 -3.47
CA LEU A 50 -2.07 9.33 -2.83
C LEU A 50 -3.00 10.38 -3.42
N LEU A 51 -3.78 11.05 -2.59
CA LEU A 51 -4.71 12.09 -2.99
C LEU A 51 -4.04 13.46 -2.86
N ILE A 52 -4.07 14.25 -3.94
CA ILE A 52 -3.38 15.54 -4.03
C ILE A 52 -4.37 16.62 -4.46
N ASN A 53 -4.46 17.70 -3.68
CA ASN A 53 -5.13 18.93 -4.06
C ASN A 53 -4.08 19.98 -4.42
N GLN A 54 -3.91 20.22 -5.72
CA GLN A 54 -2.91 21.16 -6.21
C GLN A 54 -3.32 22.63 -5.97
N ASP A 55 -4.63 22.92 -5.96
CA ASP A 55 -5.13 24.27 -5.76
C ASP A 55 -4.87 24.77 -4.34
N SER A 56 -5.07 23.92 -3.35
CA SER A 56 -4.83 24.23 -1.93
C SER A 56 -3.47 23.75 -1.42
N CYS A 57 -2.66 23.09 -2.28
CA CYS A 57 -1.35 22.53 -1.96
C CYS A 57 -1.39 21.55 -0.78
N LYS A 58 -2.33 20.63 -0.81
CA LYS A 58 -2.58 19.66 0.25
C LYS A 58 -2.56 18.21 -0.26
N VAL A 59 -2.31 17.31 0.67
CA VAL A 59 -2.32 15.85 0.49
C VAL A 59 -3.19 15.22 1.56
N ILE A 60 -3.97 14.20 1.20
CA ILE A 60 -4.64 13.37 2.19
C ILE A 60 -3.76 12.16 2.49
N LEU A 61 -3.51 11.95 3.78
CA LEU A 61 -3.04 10.71 4.36
C LEU A 61 -4.09 10.21 5.36
N ILE A 62 -4.06 8.92 5.60
CA ILE A 62 -4.84 8.30 6.66
C ILE A 62 -3.92 7.87 7.79
N LYS A 63 -4.47 7.79 9.01
CA LYS A 63 -3.75 7.23 10.15
C LYS A 63 -4.56 6.06 10.69
N GLN A 64 -3.95 4.89 10.68
CA GLN A 64 -4.58 3.63 11.03
C GLN A 64 -3.69 2.78 11.93
N TYR A 65 -4.31 2.00 12.84
CA TYR A 65 -3.60 1.05 13.68
C TYR A 65 -3.15 -0.18 12.87
N ARG A 66 -1.89 -0.52 13.00
CA ARG A 66 -1.27 -1.70 12.37
C ARG A 66 -0.62 -2.58 13.42
N LEU A 67 -1.27 -3.69 13.74
CA LEU A 67 -0.77 -4.64 14.75
C LEU A 67 0.66 -5.09 14.48
N ALA A 68 1.02 -5.33 13.21
CA ALA A 68 2.37 -5.74 12.83
C ALA A 68 3.44 -4.69 13.22
N ALA A 69 3.14 -3.41 13.01
CA ALA A 69 4.02 -2.31 13.43
C ALA A 69 4.14 -2.27 14.96
N HIS A 70 3.02 -2.40 15.68
CA HIS A 70 3.00 -2.43 17.13
C HIS A 70 3.84 -3.59 17.70
N LEU A 71 3.66 -4.81 17.17
CA LEU A 71 4.46 -5.98 17.57
C LEU A 71 5.95 -5.83 17.28
N ASN A 72 6.31 -5.06 16.27
CA ASN A 72 7.71 -4.75 15.94
C ASN A 72 8.27 -3.54 16.73
N GLY A 73 7.57 -3.07 17.75
CA GLY A 73 8.03 -2.04 18.68
C GLY A 73 7.65 -0.61 18.31
N HIS A 74 6.78 -0.39 17.31
CA HIS A 74 6.19 0.94 17.12
C HIS A 74 5.34 1.30 18.34
N HIS A 75 5.58 2.49 18.90
CA HIS A 75 5.15 2.82 20.28
C HIS A 75 3.63 2.72 20.49
N ASP A 76 2.82 3.06 19.50
CA ASP A 76 1.35 3.00 19.54
C ASP A 76 0.73 2.18 18.40
N GLY A 77 1.55 1.76 17.42
CA GLY A 77 1.11 0.98 16.26
C GLY A 77 0.37 1.76 15.18
N TYR A 78 0.18 3.07 15.32
CA TYR A 78 -0.49 3.88 14.30
C TYR A 78 0.49 4.36 13.23
N LEU A 79 0.19 4.07 11.98
CA LEU A 79 0.98 4.51 10.83
C LEU A 79 0.24 5.58 10.03
N LEU A 80 1.03 6.46 9.39
CA LEU A 80 0.56 7.39 8.36
C LEU A 80 0.68 6.70 7.01
N GLU A 81 -0.45 6.54 6.32
CA GLU A 81 -0.54 5.78 5.09
C GLU A 81 -1.29 6.55 4.00
N ALA A 82 -1.01 6.24 2.74
CA ALA A 82 -1.89 6.55 1.63
C ALA A 82 -3.13 5.65 1.70
N CYS A 83 -4.26 6.12 1.19
CA CYS A 83 -5.47 5.33 1.07
C CYS A 83 -5.21 4.01 0.34
N ALA A 84 -5.71 2.88 0.85
CA ALA A 84 -5.43 1.57 0.26
C ALA A 84 -6.40 0.48 0.70
N GLY A 85 -6.73 -0.44 -0.22
CA GLY A 85 -7.53 -1.61 0.07
C GLY A 85 -7.13 -2.86 -0.71
N LEU A 86 -7.68 -4.00 -0.30
CA LEU A 86 -7.50 -5.29 -0.97
C LEU A 86 -8.38 -5.38 -2.21
N LEU A 87 -7.90 -6.07 -3.25
CA LEU A 87 -8.63 -6.16 -4.53
C LEU A 87 -9.88 -7.04 -4.48
N ASP A 88 -10.02 -7.96 -3.54
CA ASP A 88 -11.18 -8.86 -3.36
C ASP A 88 -11.79 -9.43 -4.65
N LYS A 89 -10.96 -9.76 -5.64
CA LYS A 89 -11.31 -10.19 -7.00
C LYS A 89 -11.85 -9.07 -7.92
N ASN A 90 -11.86 -7.83 -7.49
CA ASN A 90 -12.18 -6.68 -8.32
C ASN A 90 -10.95 -6.23 -9.12
N ASP A 91 -11.18 -5.40 -10.13
CA ASP A 91 -10.07 -4.76 -10.82
C ASP A 91 -9.46 -3.64 -9.95
N PRO A 92 -8.16 -3.35 -10.08
CA PRO A 92 -7.48 -2.37 -9.25
C PRO A 92 -8.06 -0.96 -9.36
N ASP A 93 -8.52 -0.55 -10.55
CA ASP A 93 -9.00 0.81 -10.80
C ASP A 93 -10.33 1.06 -10.07
N SER A 94 -11.28 0.13 -10.17
CA SER A 94 -12.56 0.23 -9.45
C SER A 94 -12.38 0.10 -7.94
N THR A 95 -11.46 -0.76 -7.49
CA THR A 95 -11.17 -0.93 -6.07
C THR A 95 -10.66 0.37 -5.49
N ILE A 96 -9.64 0.99 -6.09
CA ILE A 96 -9.04 2.18 -5.49
C ILE A 96 -9.99 3.38 -5.45
N ILE A 97 -10.87 3.53 -6.44
CA ILE A 97 -11.89 4.59 -6.44
C ILE A 97 -12.88 4.40 -5.27
N LYS A 98 -13.28 3.14 -5.02
CA LYS A 98 -14.15 2.78 -3.90
C LYS A 98 -13.47 3.07 -2.56
N GLU A 99 -12.24 2.60 -2.37
CA GLU A 99 -11.46 2.79 -1.14
C GLU A 99 -11.20 4.28 -0.84
N ILE A 100 -10.89 5.08 -1.85
CA ILE A 100 -10.76 6.53 -1.69
C ILE A 100 -12.00 7.14 -1.03
N TYR A 101 -13.19 6.76 -1.48
CA TYR A 101 -14.42 7.28 -0.88
C TYR A 101 -14.66 6.74 0.53
N GLU A 102 -14.48 5.45 0.76
CA GLU A 102 -14.74 4.81 2.05
C GLU A 102 -13.80 5.31 3.15
N GLU A 103 -12.51 5.42 2.84
CA GLU A 103 -11.52 5.87 3.82
C GLU A 103 -11.46 7.39 3.99
N THR A 104 -11.66 8.18 2.90
CA THR A 104 -11.39 9.62 2.93
C THR A 104 -12.62 10.52 2.73
N GLY A 105 -13.75 9.96 2.29
CA GLY A 105 -14.95 10.72 1.93
C GLY A 105 -14.82 11.54 0.65
N ILE A 106 -13.73 11.38 -0.10
CA ILE A 106 -13.49 12.07 -1.38
C ILE A 106 -14.08 11.25 -2.53
N VAL A 107 -14.79 11.91 -3.43
CA VAL A 107 -15.29 11.30 -4.67
C VAL A 107 -14.37 11.71 -5.81
N VAL A 108 -13.72 10.74 -6.45
CA VAL A 108 -12.93 10.93 -7.66
C VAL A 108 -13.54 10.10 -8.81
N GLU A 109 -13.48 10.62 -10.02
CA GLU A 109 -13.94 9.88 -11.21
C GLU A 109 -12.87 8.91 -11.71
N GLU A 110 -11.60 9.24 -11.50
CA GLU A 110 -10.45 8.44 -11.93
C GLU A 110 -9.26 8.58 -10.97
N ALA A 111 -8.41 7.56 -10.98
CA ALA A 111 -7.10 7.58 -10.34
C ALA A 111 -6.03 7.22 -11.38
N ASN A 112 -4.95 7.98 -11.42
CA ASN A 112 -3.89 7.80 -12.41
C ASN A 112 -2.98 6.66 -11.97
N TYR A 113 -2.98 5.55 -12.70
CA TYR A 113 -2.09 4.42 -12.45
C TYR A 113 -0.64 4.81 -12.73
N ILE A 114 0.24 4.60 -11.76
CA ILE A 114 1.67 4.94 -11.87
C ILE A 114 2.58 3.71 -11.90
N GLY A 115 2.08 2.54 -11.55
CA GLY A 115 2.84 1.30 -11.54
C GLY A 115 2.38 0.33 -10.48
N LYS A 116 3.16 -0.71 -10.26
CA LYS A 116 2.91 -1.71 -9.22
C LYS A 116 4.21 -2.19 -8.60
N ALA A 117 4.16 -2.59 -7.33
CA ALA A 117 5.31 -3.06 -6.60
C ALA A 117 4.92 -4.21 -5.66
N TYR A 118 5.82 -5.17 -5.48
CA TYR A 118 5.65 -6.17 -4.42
C TYR A 118 5.90 -5.53 -3.05
N ALA A 119 5.01 -5.80 -2.10
CA ALA A 119 5.15 -5.30 -0.73
C ALA A 119 6.40 -5.87 -0.05
N THR A 120 6.55 -7.18 -0.05
CA THR A 120 7.68 -7.89 0.58
C THR A 120 8.03 -9.16 -0.19
N PRO A 121 8.69 -9.07 -1.37
CA PRO A 121 8.82 -10.20 -2.31
C PRO A 121 9.61 -11.40 -1.79
N GLY A 122 10.24 -11.29 -0.63
CA GLY A 122 10.97 -12.40 -0.01
C GLY A 122 10.09 -13.46 0.63
N ALA A 123 8.86 -13.11 1.06
CA ALA A 123 7.98 -14.00 1.79
C ALA A 123 6.48 -13.71 1.61
N HIS A 124 6.12 -12.53 1.14
CA HIS A 124 4.74 -12.13 0.92
C HIS A 124 4.46 -11.99 -0.57
N LYS A 125 3.36 -12.58 -1.02
CA LYS A 125 2.98 -12.64 -2.44
C LYS A 125 2.31 -11.35 -2.92
N GLU A 126 1.89 -10.47 -2.03
CA GLU A 126 1.14 -9.25 -2.29
C GLU A 126 1.80 -8.34 -3.33
N LEU A 127 1.04 -8.00 -4.37
CA LEU A 127 1.36 -7.01 -5.37
C LEU A 127 0.44 -5.79 -5.19
N ILE A 128 1.02 -4.61 -4.97
CA ILE A 128 0.27 -3.38 -4.75
C ILE A 128 0.26 -2.55 -6.04
N HIS A 129 -0.93 -2.21 -6.53
CA HIS A 129 -1.15 -1.27 -7.62
C HIS A 129 -1.15 0.15 -7.08
N LEU A 130 -0.35 1.04 -7.66
CA LEU A 130 -0.07 2.37 -7.15
C LEU A 130 -0.70 3.45 -8.04
N TYR A 131 -1.35 4.43 -7.40
CA TYR A 131 -2.10 5.48 -8.07
C TYR A 131 -1.84 6.86 -7.47
N ILE A 132 -2.02 7.90 -8.29
CA ILE A 132 -2.19 9.28 -7.87
C ILE A 132 -3.61 9.70 -8.23
N ALA A 133 -4.35 10.26 -7.28
CA ALA A 133 -5.65 10.85 -7.50
C ALA A 133 -5.61 12.35 -7.19
N PHE A 134 -6.20 13.17 -8.06
CA PHE A 134 -6.35 14.59 -7.82
C PHE A 134 -7.77 14.87 -7.33
N TYR A 135 -7.90 15.82 -6.39
CA TYR A 135 -9.18 16.23 -5.85
C TYR A 135 -9.23 17.73 -5.60
N THR A 136 -10.43 18.26 -5.47
CA THR A 136 -10.73 19.63 -5.07
C THR A 136 -11.59 19.66 -3.81
N GLU A 137 -11.82 20.82 -3.22
CA GLU A 137 -12.74 20.96 -2.07
C GLU A 137 -14.17 20.51 -2.40
N GLN A 138 -14.56 20.57 -3.68
CA GLN A 138 -15.90 20.18 -4.13
C GLN A 138 -16.09 18.65 -4.14
N ASP A 139 -15.01 17.88 -4.11
CA ASP A 139 -15.04 16.41 -4.18
C ASP A 139 -15.19 15.77 -2.80
N LYS A 140 -15.10 16.57 -1.73
CA LYS A 140 -15.37 16.13 -0.36
C LYS A 140 -16.87 15.94 -0.17
N LYS A 141 -17.32 14.69 -0.13
CA LYS A 141 -18.74 14.31 -0.06
C LYS A 141 -19.13 13.53 1.18
N GLY A 142 -18.16 13.04 1.93
CA GLY A 142 -18.34 12.26 3.14
C GLY A 142 -17.27 12.57 4.17
N ASP A 143 -17.41 11.98 5.35
CA ASP A 143 -16.45 12.14 6.44
C ASP A 143 -15.26 11.15 6.33
N GLY A 144 -15.40 10.08 5.53
CA GLY A 144 -14.45 8.98 5.47
C GLY A 144 -14.42 8.21 6.79
N GLY A 145 -13.26 7.64 7.09
CA GLY A 145 -13.04 6.94 8.36
C GLY A 145 -13.10 5.42 8.26
N GLY A 146 -13.29 4.88 7.06
CA GLY A 146 -13.39 3.44 6.80
C GLY A 146 -14.77 2.87 7.09
N LEU A 147 -14.89 1.55 6.97
CA LEU A 147 -16.15 0.81 7.14
C LEU A 147 -16.25 0.22 8.56
N LYS A 148 -17.33 0.55 9.27
CA LYS A 148 -17.61 0.01 10.61
C LYS A 148 -17.78 -1.52 10.62
N GLU A 149 -18.31 -2.06 9.53
CA GLU A 149 -18.50 -3.49 9.32
C GLU A 149 -17.17 -4.25 9.22
N GLU A 150 -16.11 -3.54 8.82
CA GLU A 150 -14.74 -4.05 8.72
C GLU A 150 -13.89 -3.71 9.96
N TYR A 151 -14.51 -3.10 10.99
CA TYR A 151 -13.83 -2.64 12.21
C TYR A 151 -12.71 -1.64 11.94
N GLU A 152 -12.84 -0.85 10.89
CA GLU A 152 -11.91 0.21 10.58
C GLU A 152 -12.17 1.45 11.45
N ASP A 153 -11.08 2.01 11.98
CA ASP A 153 -11.05 3.27 12.73
C ASP A 153 -9.91 4.11 12.15
N ILE A 154 -10.24 4.84 11.10
CA ILE A 154 -9.30 5.59 10.27
C ILE A 154 -9.45 7.08 10.58
N GLU A 155 -8.35 7.74 10.93
CA GLU A 155 -8.26 9.19 11.06
C GLU A 155 -7.80 9.78 9.71
N VAL A 156 -8.63 10.61 9.09
CA VAL A 156 -8.30 11.30 7.84
C VAL A 156 -7.52 12.57 8.14
N LEU A 157 -6.35 12.73 7.54
CA LEU A 157 -5.46 13.86 7.74
C LEU A 157 -5.23 14.60 6.42
N GLU A 158 -5.70 15.82 6.34
CA GLU A 158 -5.40 16.71 5.22
C GLU A 158 -4.21 17.62 5.59
N LEU A 159 -3.07 17.37 4.98
CA LEU A 159 -1.79 17.99 5.30
C LEU A 159 -1.31 18.85 4.15
N THR A 160 -0.65 19.96 4.46
CA THR A 160 0.02 20.80 3.44
C THR A 160 1.21 20.05 2.83
N PHE A 161 1.64 20.46 1.63
CA PHE A 161 2.84 19.90 0.98
C PHE A 161 4.08 19.99 1.89
N ASN A 162 4.24 21.12 2.61
CA ASN A 162 5.35 21.33 3.51
C ASN A 162 5.31 20.36 4.70
N GLU A 163 4.15 20.09 5.27
CA GLU A 163 3.99 19.11 6.36
C GLU A 163 4.34 17.70 5.90
N VAL A 164 3.82 17.27 4.74
CA VAL A 164 4.10 15.93 4.18
C VAL A 164 5.60 15.77 3.89
N ILE A 165 6.24 16.77 3.26
CA ILE A 165 7.68 16.75 2.98
C ILE A 165 8.50 16.70 4.28
N ASN A 166 8.08 17.43 5.32
CA ASN A 166 8.73 17.40 6.62
C ASN A 166 8.56 16.04 7.32
N LEU A 167 7.36 15.45 7.29
CA LEU A 167 7.11 14.11 7.80
C LEU A 167 7.99 13.07 7.09
N TYR A 168 8.08 13.15 5.77
CA TYR A 168 8.95 12.29 4.96
C TYR A 168 10.43 12.46 5.35
N LYS A 169 10.96 13.69 5.37
CA LYS A 169 12.37 13.98 5.71
C LYS A 169 12.75 13.55 7.13
N ASN A 170 11.80 13.57 8.06
CA ASN A 170 12.01 13.18 9.45
C ASN A 170 11.74 11.69 9.72
N GLY A 171 11.50 10.88 8.69
CA GLY A 171 11.26 9.44 8.80
C GLY A 171 9.96 9.09 9.56
N LYS A 172 8.97 9.97 9.51
CA LYS A 172 7.66 9.75 10.13
C LYS A 172 6.69 8.98 9.22
N ILE A 173 6.97 8.91 7.94
CA ILE A 173 6.28 8.03 6.99
C ILE A 173 7.04 6.71 6.98
N GLN A 174 6.42 5.64 7.48
CA GLN A 174 7.07 4.35 7.66
C GLN A 174 6.42 3.22 6.85
N ASP A 175 5.31 3.52 6.19
CA ASP A 175 4.66 2.63 5.25
C ASP A 175 5.29 2.73 3.85
N SER A 176 5.66 1.58 3.27
CA SER A 176 6.44 1.52 2.02
C SER A 176 5.67 2.01 0.80
N LYS A 177 4.37 1.71 0.68
CA LYS A 177 3.52 2.18 -0.42
C LYS A 177 3.38 3.70 -0.39
N THR A 178 3.18 4.27 0.80
CA THR A 178 3.08 5.72 1.03
C THR A 178 4.39 6.43 0.72
N LEU A 179 5.52 5.89 1.19
CA LEU A 179 6.85 6.41 0.83
C LEU A 179 7.05 6.46 -0.68
N THR A 180 6.69 5.39 -1.39
CA THR A 180 6.82 5.29 -2.86
C THR A 180 5.96 6.34 -3.56
N LEU A 181 4.70 6.49 -3.13
CA LEU A 181 3.76 7.45 -3.72
C LEU A 181 4.19 8.89 -3.49
N ILE A 182 4.64 9.24 -2.27
CA ILE A 182 5.17 10.58 -1.96
C ILE A 182 6.43 10.88 -2.78
N GLN A 183 7.36 9.92 -2.89
CA GLN A 183 8.58 10.08 -3.70
C GLN A 183 8.24 10.30 -5.18
N TYR A 184 7.31 9.51 -5.72
CA TYR A 184 6.84 9.70 -7.09
C TYR A 184 6.23 11.09 -7.28
N ALA A 185 5.33 11.51 -6.39
CA ALA A 185 4.71 12.82 -6.45
C ALA A 185 5.72 13.99 -6.36
N MET A 186 6.79 13.83 -5.59
CA MET A 186 7.88 14.81 -5.51
C MET A 186 8.72 14.83 -6.80
N ILE A 187 9.02 13.69 -7.41
CA ILE A 187 9.77 13.59 -8.67
C ILE A 187 9.00 14.23 -9.82
N GLU A 188 7.69 13.97 -9.90
CA GLU A 188 6.79 14.55 -10.90
C GLU A 188 6.42 16.01 -10.61
N SER A 189 6.93 16.58 -9.50
CA SER A 189 6.63 17.94 -9.04
C SER A 189 5.15 18.19 -8.71
N PHE A 190 4.38 17.14 -8.45
CA PHE A 190 3.00 17.27 -7.93
C PHE A 190 3.01 17.79 -6.50
N ILE A 191 4.04 17.46 -5.73
CA ILE A 191 4.30 17.96 -4.37
C ILE A 191 5.67 18.63 -4.33
N HIS A 192 5.74 19.86 -3.85
CA HIS A 192 6.99 20.60 -3.70
C HIS A 192 6.93 21.54 -2.48
N MET A 193 8.11 21.97 -2.00
CA MET A 193 8.16 22.98 -0.93
C MET A 193 7.54 24.30 -1.42
N ILE A 194 6.73 24.89 -0.57
CA ILE A 194 6.09 26.20 -0.80
C ILE A 194 6.80 27.21 0.12
N ASP A 195 7.23 28.32 -0.45
CA ASP A 195 7.89 29.43 0.27
C ASP A 195 6.95 30.17 1.24
#